data_067f70c0d70272f34a2ece31e88abe34
#
_entry.id   067f70c0d70272f34a2ece31e88abe34
#
_cell.length_a   1.000
_cell.length_b   1.000
_cell.length_c   1.000
_cell.angle_alpha   90.00
_cell.angle_beta   90.00
_cell.angle_gamma   90.00
#
_symmetry.space_group_name_H-M   'P 1'
#
loop_
_entity.id
_entity.type
_entity.pdbx_description
1 polymer ?
#
loop_
_entity_poly.entity_id
_entity_poly.type
_entity_poly.pdbx_seq_one_letter_code
_entity_poly.pdbx_strand_id
1 'polypeptide(L)'
;MITIAIFTFKRNRRLTQCLQSIHSQFVNEILLFNDDETQQLDLSQFNLSDELKSLITTYNPGDFGFNDRIFRKPIYLNKAILLAKNDTILFSDDDGIFYKNAIGRHVKALEKNVFCAGAIIKGTFLNRQSKSILQGTNYSFQKHFFYTVGGYDEAFVNSNGSGDVDFWYRIYNIAKNENYPVAFLQSNISFEILSDTPGRIETVAPIIGFTPISIALL
;
A
#
# COMPACT_ATOMS: atom_id res chain seq x y z
N MET A 1 -16.51 -1.37 -6.34
CA MET A 1 -15.33 -0.84 -7.08
C MET A 1 -14.27 -0.45 -6.07
N ILE A 2 -12.99 -0.40 -6.47
CA ILE A 2 -11.86 -0.08 -5.60
C ILE A 2 -10.92 0.89 -6.30
N THR A 3 -10.37 1.84 -5.53
CA THR A 3 -9.23 2.67 -5.94
C THR A 3 -7.94 1.97 -5.52
N ILE A 4 -6.95 1.90 -6.41
CA ILE A 4 -5.60 1.45 -6.05
C ILE A 4 -4.71 2.69 -5.93
N ALA A 5 -4.04 2.85 -4.79
CA ALA A 5 -3.03 3.89 -4.61
C ALA A 5 -1.63 3.26 -4.59
N ILE A 6 -0.75 3.73 -5.46
CA ILE A 6 0.61 3.22 -5.65
C ILE A 6 1.61 4.35 -5.42
N PHE A 7 2.68 4.03 -4.70
CA PHE A 7 3.79 4.94 -4.44
C PHE A 7 5.03 4.47 -5.17
N THR A 8 5.72 5.39 -5.85
CA THR A 8 6.93 5.07 -6.60
C THR A 8 8.00 6.13 -6.39
N PHE A 9 9.26 5.68 -6.40
CA PHE A 9 10.44 6.52 -6.39
C PHE A 9 11.53 5.90 -7.27
N LYS A 10 11.77 6.48 -8.46
CA LYS A 10 12.87 6.09 -9.38
C LYS A 10 12.89 4.60 -9.80
N ARG A 11 11.72 3.94 -9.92
CA ARG A 11 11.61 2.50 -10.14
C ARG A 11 10.75 2.12 -11.34
N ASN A 12 10.91 2.81 -12.49
CA ASN A 12 10.04 2.67 -13.66
C ASN A 12 9.83 1.23 -14.13
N ARG A 13 10.87 0.37 -14.12
CA ARG A 13 10.74 -1.04 -14.53
C ARG A 13 9.81 -1.83 -13.60
N ARG A 14 9.94 -1.66 -12.30
CA ARG A 14 9.10 -2.36 -11.31
C ARG A 14 7.68 -1.84 -11.34
N LEU A 15 7.53 -0.52 -11.39
CA LEU A 15 6.24 0.11 -11.54
C LEU A 15 5.51 -0.41 -12.77
N THR A 16 6.19 -0.58 -13.92
CA THR A 16 5.58 -1.17 -15.12
C THR A 16 5.04 -2.57 -14.83
N GLN A 17 5.81 -3.43 -14.18
CA GLN A 17 5.38 -4.80 -13.84
C GLN A 17 4.24 -4.80 -12.81
N CYS A 18 4.30 -3.91 -11.82
CA CYS A 18 3.22 -3.72 -10.86
C CYS A 18 1.91 -3.34 -11.56
N LEU A 19 1.94 -2.31 -12.39
CA LEU A 19 0.77 -1.84 -13.15
C LEU A 19 0.24 -2.91 -14.10
N GLN A 20 1.10 -3.61 -14.83
CA GLN A 20 0.71 -4.71 -15.72
C GLN A 20 0.05 -5.89 -14.97
N SER A 21 0.28 -6.03 -13.68
CA SER A 21 -0.36 -7.08 -12.86
C SER A 21 -1.77 -6.73 -12.38
N ILE A 22 -2.20 -5.49 -12.61
CA ILE A 22 -3.54 -5.03 -12.20
C ILE A 22 -4.57 -5.47 -13.24
N HIS A 23 -5.09 -6.67 -13.06
CA HIS A 23 -6.14 -7.24 -13.88
C HIS A 23 -7.37 -7.50 -13.01
N SER A 24 -8.31 -6.55 -12.98
CA SER A 24 -9.52 -6.74 -12.20
C SER A 24 -10.65 -5.84 -12.68
N GLN A 25 -11.80 -6.43 -12.96
CA GLN A 25 -13.04 -5.70 -13.27
C GLN A 25 -13.52 -4.80 -12.11
N PHE A 26 -12.95 -4.95 -10.93
CA PHE A 26 -13.30 -4.14 -9.75
C PHE A 26 -12.49 -2.84 -9.66
N VAL A 27 -11.43 -2.67 -10.46
CA VAL A 27 -10.61 -1.47 -10.50
C VAL A 27 -11.17 -0.49 -11.52
N ASN A 28 -11.47 0.71 -11.09
CA ASN A 28 -11.90 1.80 -11.97
C ASN A 28 -11.10 3.09 -11.75
N GLU A 29 -10.12 3.04 -10.86
CA GLU A 29 -9.23 4.16 -10.56
C GLU A 29 -7.90 3.68 -9.99
N ILE A 30 -6.81 4.26 -10.50
CA ILE A 30 -5.45 4.08 -9.99
C ILE A 30 -4.86 5.47 -9.73
N LEU A 31 -4.49 5.74 -8.49
CA LEU A 31 -3.78 6.96 -8.08
C LEU A 31 -2.30 6.62 -7.96
N LEU A 32 -1.48 7.19 -8.82
CA LEU A 32 -0.06 6.92 -8.88
C LEU A 32 0.73 8.13 -8.39
N PHE A 33 1.37 7.99 -7.23
CA PHE A 33 2.15 9.04 -6.60
C PHE A 33 3.63 8.83 -6.87
N ASN A 34 4.23 9.77 -7.58
CA ASN A 34 5.66 9.84 -7.81
C ASN A 34 6.32 10.69 -6.72
N ASP A 35 7.33 10.16 -6.03
CA ASP A 35 8.09 10.91 -5.00
C ASP A 35 9.43 11.44 -5.54
N ASP A 36 9.66 11.37 -6.85
CA ASP A 36 10.85 11.92 -7.51
C ASP A 36 10.61 13.35 -7.98
N GLU A 37 11.22 14.32 -7.31
CA GLU A 37 11.15 15.73 -7.69
C GLU A 37 11.98 16.05 -8.94
N THR A 38 12.88 15.15 -9.34
CA THR A 38 13.78 15.37 -10.48
C THR A 38 13.17 14.94 -11.82
N GLN A 39 12.16 14.08 -11.79
CA GLN A 39 11.53 13.55 -12.99
C GLN A 39 10.03 13.41 -12.82
N GLN A 40 9.26 14.04 -13.69
CA GLN A 40 7.83 13.78 -13.78
C GLN A 40 7.56 12.39 -14.38
N LEU A 41 6.51 11.75 -13.91
CA LEU A 41 6.07 10.46 -14.38
C LEU A 41 5.26 10.66 -15.69
N ASP A 42 5.77 10.13 -16.78
CA ASP A 42 5.12 10.13 -18.08
C ASP A 42 4.65 8.70 -18.43
N LEU A 43 3.34 8.49 -18.44
CA LEU A 43 2.73 7.20 -18.75
C LEU A 43 3.00 6.72 -20.19
N SER A 44 3.41 7.58 -21.10
CA SER A 44 3.76 7.19 -22.47
C SER A 44 4.99 6.28 -22.51
N GLN A 45 5.88 6.39 -21.51
CA GLN A 45 7.10 5.60 -21.40
C GLN A 45 6.85 4.16 -20.90
N PHE A 46 5.62 3.87 -20.44
CA PHE A 46 5.28 2.57 -19.90
C PHE A 46 4.54 1.73 -20.94
N ASN A 47 4.97 0.48 -21.11
CA ASN A 47 4.27 -0.49 -21.96
C ASN A 47 2.99 -1.01 -21.27
N LEU A 48 1.96 -0.19 -21.31
CA LEU A 48 0.63 -0.46 -20.73
C LEU A 48 -0.44 -0.34 -21.82
N SER A 49 -1.54 -1.07 -21.68
CA SER A 49 -2.70 -0.90 -22.54
C SER A 49 -3.35 0.48 -22.35
N ASP A 50 -4.01 0.99 -23.38
CA ASP A 50 -4.71 2.28 -23.30
C ASP A 50 -5.85 2.23 -22.29
N GLU A 51 -6.52 1.07 -22.15
CA GLU A 51 -7.53 0.83 -21.12
C GLU A 51 -6.93 1.04 -19.73
N LEU A 52 -5.80 0.42 -19.43
CA LEU A 52 -5.15 0.58 -18.12
C LEU A 52 -4.66 2.01 -17.89
N LYS A 53 -4.06 2.64 -18.93
CA LYS A 53 -3.64 4.05 -18.85
C LYS A 53 -4.81 4.98 -18.53
N SER A 54 -5.99 4.71 -19.07
CA SER A 54 -7.19 5.54 -18.84
C SER A 54 -7.68 5.52 -17.37
N LEU A 55 -7.29 4.51 -16.59
CA LEU A 55 -7.63 4.40 -15.17
C LEU A 55 -6.64 5.13 -14.27
N ILE A 56 -5.46 5.52 -14.79
CA ILE A 56 -4.36 6.07 -13.99
C ILE A 56 -4.41 7.59 -13.97
N THR A 57 -4.38 8.14 -12.76
CA THR A 57 -4.07 9.56 -12.52
C THR A 57 -2.73 9.65 -11.83
N THR A 58 -1.78 10.38 -12.42
CA THR A 58 -0.43 10.57 -11.87
C THR A 58 -0.37 11.86 -11.06
N TYR A 59 0.33 11.80 -9.93
CA TYR A 59 0.63 12.94 -9.07
C TYR A 59 2.13 13.03 -8.86
N ASN A 60 2.69 14.21 -9.09
CA ASN A 60 4.10 14.50 -8.89
C ASN A 60 4.29 15.45 -7.72
N PRO A 61 5.48 15.58 -7.13
CA PRO A 61 5.72 16.45 -5.98
C PRO A 61 5.26 17.89 -6.19
N GLY A 62 5.48 18.43 -7.39
CA GLY A 62 5.06 19.79 -7.76
C GLY A 62 3.55 20.03 -7.71
N ASP A 63 2.72 19.01 -7.91
CA ASP A 63 1.26 19.12 -7.85
C ASP A 63 0.77 19.44 -6.42
N PHE A 64 1.63 19.20 -5.41
CA PHE A 64 1.36 19.48 -4.00
C PHE A 64 2.26 20.60 -3.43
N GLY A 65 3.04 21.27 -4.27
CA GLY A 65 3.96 22.32 -3.85
C GLY A 65 5.23 21.82 -3.13
N PHE A 66 5.55 20.52 -3.28
CA PHE A 66 6.77 19.96 -2.70
C PHE A 66 7.98 20.25 -3.58
N ASN A 67 9.06 20.75 -2.97
CA ASN A 67 10.29 21.11 -3.63
C ASN A 67 11.56 20.67 -2.85
N ASP A 68 11.39 19.83 -1.84
CA ASP A 68 12.43 19.30 -0.97
C ASP A 68 12.63 17.79 -1.17
N ARG A 69 13.84 17.30 -0.84
CA ARG A 69 14.21 15.88 -0.99
C ARG A 69 13.87 15.07 0.25
N ILE A 70 12.59 14.92 0.54
CA ILE A 70 12.13 14.13 1.68
C ILE A 70 11.27 12.96 1.24
N PHE A 71 11.26 11.86 1.99
CA PHE A 71 10.38 10.73 1.77
C PHE A 71 8.97 11.06 2.27
N ARG A 72 7.98 11.12 1.37
CA ARG A 72 6.64 11.68 1.64
C ARG A 72 5.53 10.64 1.66
N LYS A 73 5.83 9.35 1.71
CA LYS A 73 4.80 8.29 1.65
C LYS A 73 3.64 8.53 2.61
N PRO A 74 3.82 8.91 3.89
CA PRO A 74 2.69 9.22 4.80
C PRO A 74 1.76 10.31 4.27
N ILE A 75 2.31 11.37 3.69
CA ILE A 75 1.51 12.47 3.11
C ILE A 75 0.72 11.97 1.90
N TYR A 76 1.37 11.22 0.99
CA TYR A 76 0.68 10.69 -0.18
C TYR A 76 -0.42 9.69 0.18
N LEU A 77 -0.23 8.88 1.22
CA LEU A 77 -1.27 7.98 1.72
C LEU A 77 -2.51 8.76 2.19
N ASN A 78 -2.32 9.83 2.94
CA ASN A 78 -3.40 10.73 3.35
C ASN A 78 -4.06 11.42 2.14
N LYS A 79 -3.27 11.90 1.18
CA LYS A 79 -3.79 12.49 -0.06
C LYS A 79 -4.59 11.50 -0.89
N ALA A 80 -4.13 10.24 -0.98
CA ALA A 80 -4.83 9.19 -1.72
C ALA A 80 -6.27 9.01 -1.22
N ILE A 81 -6.48 9.06 0.10
CA ILE A 81 -7.83 8.96 0.68
C ILE A 81 -8.73 10.11 0.26
N LEU A 82 -8.20 11.32 0.25
CA LEU A 82 -8.97 12.51 -0.14
C LEU A 82 -9.32 12.50 -1.63
N LEU A 83 -8.38 12.06 -2.47
CA LEU A 83 -8.50 12.08 -3.93
C LEU A 83 -9.30 10.90 -4.50
N ALA A 84 -9.29 9.74 -3.82
CA ALA A 84 -9.96 8.54 -4.30
C ALA A 84 -11.46 8.75 -4.50
N LYS A 85 -11.99 8.28 -5.64
CA LYS A 85 -13.43 8.31 -5.95
C LYS A 85 -14.21 7.24 -5.22
N ASN A 86 -13.56 6.09 -4.92
CA ASN A 86 -14.23 4.98 -4.26
C ASN A 86 -14.06 5.04 -2.74
N ASP A 87 -15.02 4.48 -2.01
CA ASP A 87 -14.94 4.34 -0.56
C ASP A 87 -13.99 3.21 -0.13
N THR A 88 -13.60 2.36 -1.05
CA THR A 88 -12.69 1.24 -0.84
C THR A 88 -11.36 1.53 -1.53
N ILE A 89 -10.26 1.44 -0.77
CA ILE A 89 -8.93 1.76 -1.26
C ILE A 89 -7.96 0.62 -0.92
N LEU A 90 -7.12 0.27 -1.89
CA LEU A 90 -6.03 -0.69 -1.76
C LEU A 90 -4.70 0.05 -1.92
N PHE A 91 -3.81 -0.10 -0.95
CA PHE A 91 -2.45 0.44 -1.01
C PHE A 91 -1.45 -0.60 -1.49
N SER A 92 -0.57 -0.17 -2.38
CA SER A 92 0.54 -0.97 -2.91
C SER A 92 1.78 -0.12 -3.11
N ASP A 93 2.95 -0.73 -2.89
CA ASP A 93 4.21 -0.19 -3.36
C ASP A 93 4.43 -0.54 -4.84
N ASP A 94 5.34 0.15 -5.50
CA ASP A 94 5.66 0.01 -6.93
C ASP A 94 6.38 -1.31 -7.30
N ASP A 95 6.77 -2.11 -6.31
CA ASP A 95 7.42 -3.40 -6.48
C ASP A 95 6.50 -4.59 -6.15
N GLY A 96 5.22 -4.33 -5.88
CA GLY A 96 4.20 -5.35 -5.65
C GLY A 96 3.58 -5.86 -6.96
N ILE A 97 3.61 -7.17 -7.19
CA ILE A 97 2.86 -7.83 -8.27
C ILE A 97 1.64 -8.52 -7.68
N PHE A 98 0.46 -8.13 -8.11
CA PHE A 98 -0.78 -8.78 -7.67
C PHE A 98 -0.93 -10.15 -8.31
N TYR A 99 -1.06 -11.18 -7.47
CA TYR A 99 -1.37 -12.51 -7.95
C TYR A 99 -2.84 -12.59 -8.41
N LYS A 100 -3.13 -13.57 -9.24
CA LYS A 100 -4.44 -13.81 -9.83
C LYS A 100 -5.58 -13.66 -8.81
N ASN A 101 -6.53 -12.78 -9.09
CA ASN A 101 -7.69 -12.44 -8.25
C ASN A 101 -7.37 -11.80 -6.88
N ALA A 102 -6.14 -11.36 -6.62
CA ALA A 102 -5.78 -10.71 -5.34
C ALA A 102 -6.69 -9.51 -5.05
N ILE A 103 -6.87 -8.62 -6.02
CA ILE A 103 -7.70 -7.42 -5.87
C ILE A 103 -9.18 -7.78 -5.61
N GLY A 104 -9.74 -8.74 -6.35
CA GLY A 104 -11.11 -9.20 -6.13
C GLY A 104 -11.35 -9.79 -4.73
N ARG A 105 -10.33 -10.44 -4.14
CA ARG A 105 -10.41 -10.95 -2.76
C ARG A 105 -10.42 -9.82 -1.73
N HIS A 106 -9.68 -8.74 -1.94
CA HIS A 106 -9.77 -7.54 -1.11
C HIS A 106 -11.18 -6.95 -1.15
N VAL A 107 -11.74 -6.75 -2.35
CA VAL A 107 -13.10 -6.22 -2.51
C VAL A 107 -14.11 -7.09 -1.76
N LYS A 108 -14.08 -8.41 -1.99
CA LYS A 108 -14.99 -9.33 -1.31
C LYS A 108 -14.83 -9.37 0.20
N ALA A 109 -13.61 -9.28 0.69
CA ALA A 109 -13.35 -9.26 2.13
C ALA A 109 -13.87 -7.98 2.78
N LEU A 110 -13.77 -6.83 2.11
CA LEU A 110 -14.26 -5.54 2.61
C LEU A 110 -15.79 -5.40 2.61
N GLU A 111 -16.54 -6.35 2.02
CA GLU A 111 -17.99 -6.42 2.21
C GLU A 111 -18.37 -6.72 3.67
N LYS A 112 -17.48 -7.35 4.42
CA LYS A 112 -17.71 -7.78 5.82
C LYS A 112 -16.69 -7.22 6.81
N ASN A 113 -15.66 -6.54 6.33
CA ASN A 113 -14.56 -6.03 7.12
C ASN A 113 -14.28 -4.58 6.75
N VAL A 114 -13.76 -3.80 7.69
CA VAL A 114 -13.34 -2.40 7.44
C VAL A 114 -11.89 -2.29 6.99
N PHE A 115 -11.09 -3.34 7.24
CA PHE A 115 -9.69 -3.45 6.88
C PHE A 115 -9.33 -4.87 6.47
N CYS A 116 -8.48 -5.01 5.47
CA CYS A 116 -7.94 -6.29 5.01
C CYS A 116 -6.47 -6.15 4.66
N ALA A 117 -5.66 -7.12 5.08
CA ALA A 117 -4.26 -7.24 4.65
C ALA A 117 -4.02 -8.58 3.93
N GLY A 118 -3.37 -8.55 2.78
CA GLY A 118 -2.95 -9.74 2.03
C GLY A 118 -1.56 -10.20 2.44
N ALA A 119 -1.16 -11.40 2.02
CA ALA A 119 0.19 -11.92 2.21
C ALA A 119 1.15 -11.40 1.13
N ILE A 120 2.45 -11.37 1.44
CA ILE A 120 3.50 -10.92 0.52
C ILE A 120 4.55 -12.02 0.40
N ILE A 121 4.94 -12.34 -0.83
CA ILE A 121 6.10 -13.21 -1.09
C ILE A 121 7.28 -12.33 -1.48
N LYS A 122 8.35 -12.41 -0.68
CA LYS A 122 9.66 -11.81 -0.97
C LYS A 122 10.63 -12.90 -1.41
N GLY A 123 10.97 -12.94 -2.69
CA GLY A 123 11.80 -14.01 -3.24
C GLY A 123 11.18 -15.37 -3.00
N THR A 124 11.87 -16.25 -2.23
CA THR A 124 11.38 -17.58 -1.87
C THR A 124 10.62 -17.63 -0.54
N PHE A 125 10.55 -16.53 0.19
CA PHE A 125 9.94 -16.46 1.51
C PHE A 125 8.50 -15.93 1.45
N LEU A 126 7.56 -16.73 1.93
CA LEU A 126 6.18 -16.28 2.18
C LEU A 126 6.15 -15.49 3.49
N ASN A 127 6.13 -14.18 3.39
CA ASN A 127 5.84 -13.31 4.52
C ASN A 127 4.32 -13.23 4.68
N ARG A 128 3.80 -14.01 5.59
CA ARG A 128 2.41 -13.89 6.02
C ARG A 128 2.28 -12.61 6.83
N GLN A 129 1.51 -11.67 6.35
CA GLN A 129 1.09 -10.58 7.20
C GLN A 129 0.31 -11.20 8.35
N SER A 130 0.82 -11.01 9.53
CA SER A 130 0.19 -11.45 10.77
C SER A 130 -0.26 -10.23 11.55
N LYS A 131 -1.04 -10.46 12.60
CA LYS A 131 -1.49 -9.42 13.53
C LYS A 131 -0.34 -8.57 14.12
N SER A 132 0.90 -9.01 13.99
CA SER A 132 2.09 -8.35 14.55
C SER A 132 2.94 -7.60 13.53
N ILE A 133 2.74 -7.80 12.23
CA ILE A 133 3.57 -7.17 11.20
C ILE A 133 2.70 -6.84 9.99
N LEU A 134 2.36 -5.57 9.82
CA LEU A 134 1.86 -5.04 8.57
C LEU A 134 3.04 -4.52 7.76
N GLN A 135 3.14 -4.96 6.52
CA GLN A 135 4.03 -4.31 5.56
C GLN A 135 3.27 -3.20 4.86
N GLY A 136 3.96 -2.16 4.45
CA GLY A 136 3.38 -0.96 3.82
C GLY A 136 2.76 -1.18 2.44
N THR A 137 2.41 -2.43 2.09
CA THR A 137 1.85 -2.82 0.80
C THR A 137 0.83 -3.94 0.93
N ASN A 138 -0.03 -4.13 -0.08
CA ASN A 138 -1.07 -5.18 -0.17
C ASN A 138 -2.06 -5.16 1.01
N TYR A 139 -2.56 -3.98 1.36
CA TYR A 139 -3.63 -3.83 2.35
C TYR A 139 -4.69 -2.84 1.84
N SER A 140 -5.91 -3.05 2.27
CA SER A 140 -7.06 -2.27 1.84
C SER A 140 -8.01 -1.97 2.99
N PHE A 141 -8.78 -0.91 2.86
CA PHE A 141 -9.75 -0.49 3.86
C PHE A 141 -10.88 0.34 3.26
N GLN A 142 -11.90 0.54 4.05
CA GLN A 142 -12.97 1.50 3.79
C GLN A 142 -12.52 2.88 4.31
N LYS A 143 -12.80 3.94 3.54
CA LYS A 143 -12.38 5.32 3.88
C LYS A 143 -12.77 5.74 5.29
N HIS A 144 -14.00 5.43 5.72
CA HIS A 144 -14.46 5.82 7.04
C HIS A 144 -13.57 5.26 8.15
N PHE A 145 -13.09 4.02 8.00
CA PHE A 145 -12.20 3.41 8.98
C PHE A 145 -10.82 4.08 9.01
N PHE A 146 -10.32 4.52 7.85
CA PHE A 146 -9.09 5.30 7.81
C PHE A 146 -9.21 6.59 8.62
N TYR A 147 -10.33 7.30 8.49
CA TYR A 147 -10.58 8.51 9.28
C TYR A 147 -10.73 8.19 10.78
N THR A 148 -11.39 7.09 11.12
CA THR A 148 -11.51 6.63 12.52
C THR A 148 -10.14 6.37 13.15
N VAL A 149 -9.20 5.80 12.38
CA VAL A 149 -7.82 5.55 12.83
C VAL A 149 -6.98 6.85 12.89
N GLY A 150 -7.45 7.95 12.29
CA GLY A 150 -6.77 9.24 12.25
C GLY A 150 -5.76 9.38 11.11
N GLY A 151 -5.80 8.49 10.10
CA GLY A 151 -4.89 8.53 8.97
C GLY A 151 -3.43 8.18 9.33
N TYR A 152 -2.52 8.45 8.41
CA TYR A 152 -1.08 8.36 8.67
C TYR A 152 -0.59 9.61 9.41
N ASP A 153 0.27 9.41 10.39
CA ASP A 153 0.94 10.53 11.05
C ASP A 153 2.06 11.07 10.14
N GLU A 154 1.89 12.30 9.67
CA GLU A 154 2.84 12.96 8.76
C GLU A 154 4.15 13.34 9.46
N ALA A 155 4.24 13.27 10.79
CA ALA A 155 5.51 13.39 11.51
C ALA A 155 6.51 12.28 11.16
N PHE A 156 6.03 11.14 10.60
CA PHE A 156 6.89 10.06 10.10
C PHE A 156 7.42 10.28 8.68
N VAL A 157 7.30 11.46 8.12
CA VAL A 157 8.04 11.85 6.91
C VAL A 157 9.54 11.66 7.15
N ASN A 158 10.27 11.09 6.17
CA ASN A 158 11.66 10.64 6.28
C ASN A 158 11.95 9.45 7.21
N SER A 159 10.95 8.86 7.84
CA SER A 159 11.16 7.64 8.62
C SER A 159 10.98 6.41 7.72
N ASN A 160 12.01 5.62 7.53
CA ASN A 160 11.97 4.38 6.75
C ASN A 160 11.09 3.32 7.44
N GLY A 161 9.79 3.26 7.11
CA GLY A 161 8.86 2.23 7.56
C GLY A 161 8.22 2.47 8.93
N SER A 162 8.66 3.44 9.73
CA SER A 162 8.07 3.69 11.05
C SER A 162 6.62 4.16 10.98
N GLY A 163 6.24 4.89 9.94
CA GLY A 163 4.86 5.33 9.71
C GLY A 163 3.89 4.16 9.47
N ASP A 164 4.32 3.12 8.77
CA ASP A 164 3.51 1.90 8.58
C ASP A 164 3.30 1.16 9.91
N VAL A 165 4.34 1.09 10.76
CA VAL A 165 4.26 0.45 12.08
C VAL A 165 3.31 1.20 13.01
N ASP A 166 3.40 2.53 13.06
CA ASP A 166 2.50 3.38 13.83
C ASP A 166 1.05 3.22 13.38
N PHE A 167 0.82 3.35 12.08
CA PHE A 167 -0.52 3.23 11.50
C PHE A 167 -1.13 1.85 11.80
N TRP A 168 -0.33 0.78 11.68
CA TRP A 168 -0.76 -0.58 12.03
C TRP A 168 -1.12 -0.72 13.51
N TYR A 169 -0.33 -0.17 14.40
CA TYR A 169 -0.60 -0.21 15.83
C TYR A 169 -1.94 0.47 16.18
N ARG A 170 -2.23 1.61 15.56
CA ARG A 170 -3.50 2.32 15.73
C ARG A 170 -4.68 1.53 15.15
N ILE A 171 -4.55 0.95 13.95
CA ILE A 171 -5.57 0.05 13.37
C ILE A 171 -5.89 -1.07 14.35
N TYR A 172 -4.85 -1.75 14.84
CA TYR A 172 -5.03 -2.88 15.74
C TYR A 172 -5.77 -2.50 17.02
N ASN A 173 -5.35 -1.43 17.67
CA ASN A 173 -5.95 -1.00 18.94
C ASN A 173 -7.41 -0.57 18.75
N ILE A 174 -7.71 0.22 17.73
CA ILE A 174 -9.07 0.69 17.47
C ILE A 174 -9.96 -0.48 17.07
N ALA A 175 -9.50 -1.34 16.17
CA ALA A 175 -10.27 -2.51 15.76
C ALA A 175 -10.63 -3.42 16.95
N LYS A 176 -9.66 -3.62 17.87
CA LYS A 176 -9.87 -4.42 19.08
C LYS A 176 -10.84 -3.75 20.08
N ASN A 177 -10.65 -2.46 20.34
CA ASN A 177 -11.38 -1.75 21.39
C ASN A 177 -12.83 -1.44 20.98
N GLU A 178 -13.06 -1.21 19.70
CA GLU A 178 -14.35 -0.82 19.13
C GLU A 178 -15.03 -1.96 18.34
N ASN A 179 -14.45 -3.18 18.37
CA ASN A 179 -14.96 -4.37 17.69
C ASN A 179 -15.13 -4.21 16.16
N TYR A 180 -14.27 -3.45 15.51
CA TYR A 180 -14.28 -3.39 14.06
C TYR A 180 -13.78 -4.70 13.44
N PRO A 181 -14.49 -5.26 12.44
CA PRO A 181 -14.06 -6.49 11.77
C PRO A 181 -12.86 -6.21 10.85
N VAL A 182 -11.77 -6.96 11.05
CA VAL A 182 -10.56 -6.90 10.23
C VAL A 182 -10.18 -8.29 9.73
N ALA A 183 -9.66 -8.39 8.50
CA ALA A 183 -9.30 -9.66 7.88
C ALA A 183 -7.82 -9.73 7.48
N PHE A 184 -7.24 -10.92 7.68
CA PHE A 184 -5.91 -11.28 7.19
C PHE A 184 -6.05 -12.37 6.13
N LEU A 185 -5.86 -11.99 4.87
CA LEU A 185 -6.10 -12.84 3.72
C LEU A 185 -4.83 -13.63 3.38
N GLN A 186 -4.56 -14.72 4.09
CA GLN A 186 -3.35 -15.52 3.93
C GLN A 186 -3.14 -16.10 2.52
N SER A 187 -4.21 -16.28 1.76
CA SER A 187 -4.19 -16.72 0.37
C SER A 187 -4.20 -15.58 -0.64
N ASN A 188 -4.24 -14.33 -0.18
CA ASN A 188 -4.24 -13.16 -1.03
C ASN A 188 -2.81 -12.63 -1.19
N ILE A 189 -2.11 -13.18 -2.16
CA ILE A 189 -0.66 -13.03 -2.31
C ILE A 189 -0.36 -11.91 -3.30
N SER A 190 0.55 -11.01 -2.93
CA SER A 190 1.34 -10.22 -3.85
C SER A 190 2.80 -10.68 -3.81
N PHE A 191 3.51 -10.50 -4.92
CA PHE A 191 4.94 -10.80 -5.01
C PHE A 191 5.70 -9.48 -4.96
N GLU A 192 6.68 -9.37 -4.07
CA GLU A 192 7.62 -8.25 -4.09
C GLU A 192 8.76 -8.56 -5.06
N ILE A 193 9.01 -7.68 -6.02
CA ILE A 193 10.12 -7.79 -6.95
C ILE A 193 11.39 -7.42 -6.19
N LEU A 194 12.28 -8.40 -5.99
CA LEU A 194 13.55 -8.19 -5.31
C LEU A 194 14.41 -7.16 -6.07
N SER A 195 15.11 -6.31 -5.31
CA SER A 195 15.95 -5.29 -5.91
C SER A 195 17.20 -5.91 -6.51
N ASP A 196 17.44 -5.65 -7.80
CA ASP A 196 18.74 -5.82 -8.43
C ASP A 196 19.73 -4.71 -8.04
N THR A 197 19.38 -3.86 -7.08
CA THR A 197 20.22 -2.74 -6.64
C THR A 197 21.19 -3.25 -5.58
N PRO A 198 22.50 -3.41 -5.90
CA PRO A 198 23.50 -3.71 -4.89
C PRO A 198 23.54 -2.58 -3.87
N GLY A 199 23.38 -2.87 -2.60
CA GLY A 199 23.66 -1.93 -1.51
C GLY A 199 22.48 -1.39 -0.71
N ARG A 200 21.24 -1.82 -0.94
CA ARG A 200 20.18 -1.61 0.05
C ARG A 200 20.36 -2.63 1.17
N ILE A 201 21.19 -2.28 2.15
CA ILE A 201 21.17 -2.97 3.44
C ILE A 201 19.77 -2.72 4.00
N GLU A 202 18.94 -3.76 4.02
CA GLU A 202 17.76 -3.77 4.87
C GLU A 202 18.28 -3.74 6.32
N THR A 203 18.52 -2.56 6.84
CA THR A 203 18.60 -2.37 8.28
C THR A 203 17.20 -2.60 8.80
N VAL A 204 16.86 -3.86 9.00
CA VAL A 204 15.82 -4.23 9.95
C VAL A 204 16.38 -3.79 11.29
N ALA A 205 16.04 -2.58 11.71
CA ALA A 205 16.28 -2.19 13.08
C ALA A 205 15.62 -3.27 13.95
N PRO A 206 16.33 -3.91 14.87
CA PRO A 206 15.71 -4.86 15.75
C PRO A 206 14.64 -4.09 16.53
N ILE A 207 13.38 -4.51 16.35
CA ILE A 207 12.27 -3.99 17.16
C ILE A 207 12.52 -4.51 18.57
N ILE A 208 13.25 -3.72 19.35
CA ILE A 208 13.49 -4.01 20.77
C ILE A 208 12.16 -3.81 21.48
N GLY A 209 11.55 -4.91 21.93
CA GLY A 209 10.52 -4.85 22.96
C GLY A 209 9.09 -5.29 22.63
N PHE A 210 8.81 -5.95 21.50
CA PHE A 210 7.50 -6.55 21.30
C PHE A 210 7.46 -8.01 21.73
N THR A 211 6.87 -8.26 22.90
CA THR A 211 6.40 -9.60 23.26
C THR A 211 5.23 -9.99 22.35
N PRO A 212 5.23 -11.17 21.73
CA PRO A 212 4.12 -11.62 20.91
C PRO A 212 2.86 -11.77 21.79
N ILE A 213 1.88 -10.92 21.56
CA ILE A 213 0.56 -11.12 22.19
C ILE A 213 -0.15 -12.20 21.36
N SER A 214 -0.27 -13.38 21.94
CA SER A 214 -1.10 -14.46 21.38
C SER A 214 -2.56 -14.03 21.43
N ILE A 215 -3.15 -13.72 20.27
CA ILE A 215 -4.57 -13.44 20.16
C ILE A 215 -5.24 -14.65 19.56
N ALA A 216 -6.07 -15.31 20.37
CA ALA A 216 -6.95 -16.38 19.93
C ALA A 216 -7.92 -15.82 18.88
N LEU A 217 -8.16 -16.62 17.84
CA LEU A 217 -9.23 -16.41 16.85
C LEU A 217 -10.57 -16.47 17.61
N LEU A 218 -11.33 -15.40 17.54
CA LEU A 218 -12.79 -15.45 17.63
C LEU A 218 -13.37 -15.46 16.22
#